data_7399c84af5307e9203828a1ffeb90118
#
_entry.id   7399c84af5307e9203828a1ffeb90118
#
_cell.length_a   1.000
_cell.length_b   1.000
_cell.length_c   1.000
_cell.angle_alpha   90.00
_cell.angle_beta   90.00
_cell.angle_gamma   90.00
#
_symmetry.space_group_name_H-M   'P 1'
#
loop_
_entity.id
_entity.type
_entity.pdbx_description
1 polymer ?
#
loop_
_entity_poly.entity_id
_entity_poly.type
_entity_poly.pdbx_seq_one_letter_code
_entity_poly.pdbx_strand_id
1 'polypeptide(L)'
;MSPRLLGLTTTIAPILTDIFNRSYRSGVMPDDWREANVVPAYKKGKKTLAENYRPISLTCICCKLFEHCMVKHIMNHNDKHGILYELQHGFRSKLSCETQLLEFYHDLCSNCYEGHQTDALVMDFSKAFDKVGHKRLLEKVTRYGITGATRRWIETFLADRKQRVVLEGQQSSVAPVTSGVPQGSVLGPCLFLLFINDLAEGIEGSVRLFADDTIAYMVVDNLSDAARLQRDLDRLERWEDLWQMEFHPGKCQVLRVTTKRKVNVVEASYSLRGHTLEVVDNAKYLGVTVSGDLKWNRHITKVVNKANSTLACLKRNVKVPCKEVKAAAYTALVRPHLEYAASVWDPPPSKDRKTKGLANKLEMVQRSSARWVFSKYRYGPNTTGPTEMISQLGWPLLSTRRYVSRLCLMFKMHRGMVRMQYSSLLVPHPYDLHEHHPYAFVSLDRSPLKLYFSNSFFPRTVTQWNSLDANLFPPVKEGASDNELAAQLEAFRASVWASLA
;
A
#
# COMPACT_ATOMS: atom_id res chain seq x y z
N MET A 1 -26.54 -17.81 -0.98
CA MET A 1 -26.76 -17.72 -2.46
C MET A 1 -25.44 -18.05 -3.17
N SER A 2 -25.47 -18.87 -4.20
CA SER A 2 -24.27 -19.21 -4.95
C SER A 2 -23.82 -18.02 -5.83
N PRO A 3 -22.50 -17.73 -5.96
CA PRO A 3 -21.99 -16.69 -6.89
C PRO A 3 -22.46 -16.89 -8.33
N ARG A 4 -22.73 -18.13 -8.75
CA ARG A 4 -23.24 -18.43 -10.09
C ARG A 4 -24.66 -17.87 -10.36
N LEU A 5 -25.48 -17.75 -9.32
CA LEU A 5 -26.82 -17.15 -9.45
C LEU A 5 -26.77 -15.65 -9.66
N LEU A 6 -25.69 -14.98 -9.20
CA LEU A 6 -25.49 -13.55 -9.40
C LEU A 6 -25.18 -13.19 -10.88
N GLY A 7 -24.80 -14.16 -11.70
CA GLY A 7 -24.68 -13.98 -13.16
C GLY A 7 -26.01 -13.73 -13.87
N LEU A 8 -27.16 -14.02 -13.22
CA LEU A 8 -28.51 -13.76 -13.72
C LEU A 8 -29.02 -12.38 -13.26
N THR A 9 -28.24 -11.32 -13.53
CA THR A 9 -28.45 -9.98 -12.99
C THR A 9 -29.83 -9.40 -13.24
N THR A 10 -30.38 -9.55 -14.44
CA THR A 10 -31.70 -8.99 -14.84
C THR A 10 -32.85 -9.60 -14.04
N THR A 11 -32.79 -10.88 -13.72
CA THR A 11 -33.84 -11.60 -12.98
C THR A 11 -33.74 -11.41 -11.47
N ILE A 12 -32.50 -11.37 -10.93
CA ILE A 12 -32.27 -11.35 -9.48
C ILE A 12 -32.22 -9.93 -8.92
N ALA A 13 -31.78 -8.95 -9.72
CA ALA A 13 -31.63 -7.58 -9.24
C ALA A 13 -32.90 -6.96 -8.65
N PRO A 14 -34.13 -7.12 -9.24
CA PRO A 14 -35.34 -6.58 -8.65
C PRO A 14 -35.63 -7.18 -7.25
N ILE A 15 -35.43 -8.51 -7.10
CA ILE A 15 -35.65 -9.21 -5.82
C ILE A 15 -34.68 -8.73 -4.76
N LEU A 16 -33.38 -8.63 -5.09
CA LEU A 16 -32.37 -8.13 -4.17
C LEU A 16 -32.63 -6.67 -3.80
N THR A 17 -33.08 -5.85 -4.77
CA THR A 17 -33.41 -4.45 -4.53
C THR A 17 -34.55 -4.32 -3.54
N ASP A 18 -35.60 -5.15 -3.64
CA ASP A 18 -36.69 -5.15 -2.65
C ASP A 18 -36.20 -5.55 -1.25
N ILE A 19 -35.41 -6.63 -1.13
CA ILE A 19 -34.83 -7.07 0.14
C ILE A 19 -33.95 -5.98 0.74
N PHE A 20 -33.09 -5.34 -0.05
CA PHE A 20 -32.19 -4.27 0.41
C PHE A 20 -32.97 -3.05 0.88
N ASN A 21 -33.98 -2.62 0.12
CA ASN A 21 -34.82 -1.50 0.48
C ASN A 21 -35.62 -1.76 1.76
N ARG A 22 -36.17 -2.96 1.93
CA ARG A 22 -36.88 -3.35 3.17
C ARG A 22 -35.93 -3.32 4.36
N SER A 23 -34.74 -3.97 4.25
CA SER A 23 -33.74 -3.96 5.30
C SER A 23 -33.29 -2.54 5.68
N TYR A 24 -33.03 -1.67 4.67
CA TYR A 24 -32.60 -0.30 4.91
C TYR A 24 -33.68 0.57 5.58
N ARG A 25 -34.92 0.50 5.10
CA ARG A 25 -36.04 1.30 5.64
C ARG A 25 -36.44 0.88 7.05
N SER A 26 -36.55 -0.42 7.29
CA SER A 26 -36.91 -0.96 8.59
C SER A 26 -35.76 -0.90 9.61
N GLY A 27 -34.51 -0.85 9.15
CA GLY A 27 -33.34 -1.05 10.01
C GLY A 27 -33.17 -2.48 10.50
N VAL A 28 -33.89 -3.45 9.91
CA VAL A 28 -33.81 -4.86 10.29
C VAL A 28 -32.91 -5.62 9.33
N MET A 29 -32.01 -6.42 9.90
CA MET A 29 -31.09 -7.26 9.15
C MET A 29 -31.53 -8.73 9.24
N PRO A 30 -31.57 -9.47 8.12
CA PRO A 30 -31.79 -10.92 8.16
C PRO A 30 -30.73 -11.62 9.01
N ASP A 31 -31.14 -12.68 9.75
CA ASP A 31 -30.23 -13.39 10.68
C ASP A 31 -29.03 -14.01 9.97
N ASP A 32 -29.20 -14.57 8.77
CA ASP A 32 -28.10 -15.09 7.93
C ASP A 32 -27.00 -14.04 7.63
N TRP A 33 -27.31 -12.74 7.70
CA TRP A 33 -26.34 -11.69 7.46
C TRP A 33 -25.49 -11.38 8.71
N ARG A 34 -25.97 -11.78 9.89
CA ARG A 34 -25.27 -11.59 11.16
C ARG A 34 -24.31 -12.72 11.49
N GLU A 35 -24.48 -13.89 10.86
CA GLU A 35 -23.61 -15.03 11.07
C GLU A 35 -22.39 -15.01 10.16
N ALA A 36 -21.24 -15.45 10.68
CA ALA A 36 -20.03 -15.59 9.91
C ALA A 36 -19.29 -16.89 10.24
N ASN A 37 -18.84 -17.59 9.21
CA ASN A 37 -17.85 -18.63 9.35
C ASN A 37 -16.46 -17.99 9.28
N VAL A 38 -15.64 -18.23 10.31
CA VAL A 38 -14.29 -17.70 10.39
C VAL A 38 -13.29 -18.74 9.91
N VAL A 39 -12.51 -18.40 8.89
CA VAL A 39 -11.38 -19.21 8.42
C VAL A 39 -10.09 -18.63 8.97
N PRO A 40 -9.29 -19.42 9.74
CA PRO A 40 -8.03 -18.96 10.28
C PRO A 40 -6.95 -18.92 9.18
N ALA A 41 -6.56 -17.72 8.74
CA ALA A 41 -5.48 -17.54 7.78
C ALA A 41 -4.14 -17.37 8.51
N TYR A 42 -3.22 -18.32 8.31
CA TYR A 42 -1.89 -18.26 8.96
C TYR A 42 -1.10 -16.99 8.57
N LYS A 43 -0.61 -16.26 9.57
CA LYS A 43 0.14 -15.02 9.41
C LYS A 43 1.65 -15.22 9.58
N LYS A 44 2.08 -15.75 10.73
CA LYS A 44 3.50 -15.96 11.07
C LYS A 44 3.63 -16.71 12.41
N GLY A 45 4.83 -17.17 12.75
CA GLY A 45 5.12 -17.75 14.06
C GLY A 45 4.85 -19.26 14.13
N LYS A 46 4.56 -19.78 15.31
CA LYS A 46 4.23 -21.21 15.50
C LYS A 46 2.78 -21.45 15.05
N LYS A 47 2.58 -22.45 14.17
CA LYS A 47 1.25 -22.81 13.65
C LYS A 47 0.30 -23.37 14.71
N THR A 48 0.83 -23.79 15.86
CA THR A 48 0.06 -24.31 16.99
C THR A 48 -0.62 -23.21 17.82
N LEU A 49 -0.29 -21.95 17.61
CA LEU A 49 -0.80 -20.82 18.37
C LEU A 49 -1.88 -20.08 17.56
N ALA A 50 -3.09 -19.99 18.08
CA ALA A 50 -4.23 -19.33 17.42
C ALA A 50 -3.97 -17.83 17.16
N GLU A 51 -3.19 -17.15 18.00
CA GLU A 51 -2.78 -15.74 17.84
C GLU A 51 -1.97 -15.47 16.57
N ASN A 52 -1.38 -16.50 15.98
CA ASN A 52 -0.61 -16.41 14.73
C ASN A 52 -1.47 -16.50 13.46
N TYR A 53 -2.79 -16.52 13.61
CA TYR A 53 -3.74 -16.55 12.52
C TYR A 53 -4.59 -15.27 12.48
N ARG A 54 -4.97 -14.86 11.27
CA ARG A 54 -5.98 -13.81 11.05
C ARG A 54 -7.35 -14.46 10.94
N PRO A 55 -8.36 -14.01 11.69
CA PRO A 55 -9.73 -14.51 11.55
C PRO A 55 -10.41 -13.88 10.34
N ILE A 56 -10.50 -14.60 9.23
CA ILE A 56 -11.20 -14.13 8.04
C ILE A 56 -12.65 -14.54 8.10
N SER A 57 -13.55 -13.57 8.25
CA SER A 57 -14.99 -13.79 8.31
C SER A 57 -15.58 -13.98 6.92
N LEU A 58 -16.15 -15.15 6.65
CA LEU A 58 -16.94 -15.43 5.46
C LEU A 58 -18.39 -15.05 5.76
N THR A 59 -18.76 -13.85 5.36
CA THR A 59 -20.11 -13.29 5.54
C THR A 59 -21.01 -13.59 4.33
N CYS A 60 -22.32 -13.42 4.48
CA CYS A 60 -23.31 -13.63 3.43
C CYS A 60 -23.01 -12.79 2.17
N ILE A 61 -23.06 -13.41 0.99
CA ILE A 61 -22.79 -12.74 -0.29
C ILE A 61 -23.82 -11.65 -0.60
N CYS A 62 -25.10 -11.89 -0.30
CA CYS A 62 -26.15 -10.88 -0.49
C CYS A 62 -25.90 -9.66 0.39
N CYS A 63 -25.48 -9.87 1.67
CA CYS A 63 -25.08 -8.79 2.54
C CYS A 63 -23.93 -7.98 1.95
N LYS A 64 -22.88 -8.64 1.43
CA LYS A 64 -21.75 -7.96 0.80
C LYS A 64 -22.16 -7.09 -0.39
N LEU A 65 -23.11 -7.52 -1.21
CA LEU A 65 -23.65 -6.70 -2.30
C LEU A 65 -24.31 -5.43 -1.76
N PHE A 66 -25.09 -5.56 -0.70
CA PHE A 66 -25.70 -4.39 -0.08
C PHE A 66 -24.67 -3.51 0.62
N GLU A 67 -23.68 -4.09 1.28
CA GLU A 67 -22.54 -3.36 1.85
C GLU A 67 -21.83 -2.52 0.79
N HIS A 68 -21.64 -3.01 -0.47
CA HIS A 68 -21.08 -2.22 -1.56
C HIS A 68 -21.91 -0.98 -1.87
N CYS A 69 -23.24 -1.10 -1.88
CA CYS A 69 -24.11 0.06 -2.07
C CYS A 69 -23.94 1.07 -0.93
N MET A 70 -23.93 0.58 0.32
CA MET A 70 -23.73 1.42 1.51
C MET A 70 -22.39 2.12 1.51
N VAL A 71 -21.29 1.39 1.26
CA VAL A 71 -19.93 1.96 1.19
C VAL A 71 -19.83 3.04 0.12
N LYS A 72 -20.40 2.80 -1.07
CA LYS A 72 -20.42 3.81 -2.14
C LYS A 72 -21.06 5.12 -1.66
N HIS A 73 -22.20 5.06 -0.99
CA HIS A 73 -22.88 6.26 -0.48
C HIS A 73 -22.12 6.93 0.66
N ILE A 74 -21.58 6.16 1.60
CA ILE A 74 -20.78 6.68 2.71
C ILE A 74 -19.51 7.33 2.19
N MET A 75 -18.78 6.70 1.27
CA MET A 75 -17.54 7.26 0.72
C MET A 75 -17.81 8.51 -0.12
N ASN A 76 -18.90 8.55 -0.89
CA ASN A 76 -19.31 9.77 -1.60
C ASN A 76 -19.64 10.92 -0.63
N HIS A 77 -20.29 10.63 0.51
CA HIS A 77 -20.53 11.62 1.56
C HIS A 77 -19.21 12.11 2.15
N ASN A 78 -18.32 11.20 2.49
CA ASN A 78 -16.99 11.53 3.04
C ASN A 78 -16.16 12.39 2.06
N ASP A 79 -16.14 12.05 0.78
CA ASP A 79 -15.42 12.80 -0.25
C ASP A 79 -16.04 14.21 -0.47
N LYS A 80 -17.39 14.29 -0.49
CA LYS A 80 -18.11 15.56 -0.67
C LYS A 80 -17.86 16.55 0.44
N HIS A 81 -17.71 16.07 1.67
CA HIS A 81 -17.55 16.90 2.87
C HIS A 81 -16.10 16.95 3.40
N GLY A 82 -15.14 16.33 2.69
CA GLY A 82 -13.73 16.32 3.10
C GLY A 82 -13.51 15.69 4.47
N ILE A 83 -14.27 14.64 4.82
CA ILE A 83 -14.29 14.08 6.18
C ILE A 83 -13.03 13.29 6.49
N LEU A 84 -12.57 12.45 5.54
CA LEU A 84 -11.44 11.58 5.81
C LEU A 84 -10.12 12.35 5.77
N TYR A 85 -9.29 12.06 6.76
CA TYR A 85 -7.95 12.62 6.88
C TYR A 85 -7.16 12.43 5.58
N GLU A 86 -6.55 13.50 5.07
CA GLU A 86 -5.95 13.53 3.74
C GLU A 86 -4.80 12.53 3.56
N LEU A 87 -3.98 12.34 4.62
CA LEU A 87 -2.85 11.43 4.62
C LEU A 87 -3.22 9.98 5.03
N GLN A 88 -4.52 9.65 5.06
CA GLN A 88 -5.01 8.28 5.12
C GLN A 88 -5.12 7.71 3.71
N HIS A 89 -4.24 6.76 3.35
CA HIS A 89 -4.25 6.14 2.02
C HIS A 89 -4.91 4.75 1.97
N GLY A 90 -5.13 4.12 3.14
CA GLY A 90 -5.76 2.81 3.22
C GLY A 90 -7.23 2.84 2.80
N PHE A 91 -7.65 1.86 2.01
CA PHE A 91 -9.06 1.68 1.57
C PHE A 91 -9.72 2.90 0.90
N ARG A 92 -8.93 3.82 0.37
CA ARG A 92 -9.42 4.98 -0.38
C ARG A 92 -9.17 4.83 -1.87
N SER A 93 -10.16 5.28 -2.67
CA SER A 93 -10.05 5.32 -4.12
C SER A 93 -8.88 6.22 -4.57
N LYS A 94 -8.18 5.80 -5.62
CA LYS A 94 -7.05 6.52 -6.22
C LYS A 94 -5.83 6.70 -5.29
N LEU A 95 -5.76 5.92 -4.19
CA LEU A 95 -4.62 5.85 -3.26
C LEU A 95 -4.16 4.40 -3.08
N SER A 96 -2.91 4.20 -2.68
CA SER A 96 -2.30 2.87 -2.54
C SER A 96 -1.13 2.87 -1.56
N CYS A 97 -0.61 1.68 -1.23
CA CYS A 97 0.64 1.56 -0.48
C CYS A 97 1.81 2.28 -1.19
N GLU A 98 1.86 2.23 -2.52
CA GLU A 98 2.92 2.87 -3.29
C GLU A 98 2.85 4.39 -3.20
N THR A 99 1.66 4.99 -3.28
CA THR A 99 1.46 6.44 -3.12
C THR A 99 1.87 6.91 -1.72
N GLN A 100 1.47 6.20 -0.68
CA GLN A 100 1.84 6.50 0.70
C GLN A 100 3.35 6.42 0.94
N LEU A 101 3.98 5.36 0.42
CA LEU A 101 5.42 5.17 0.52
C LEU A 101 6.20 6.24 -0.24
N LEU A 102 5.72 6.68 -1.40
CA LEU A 102 6.37 7.72 -2.20
C LEU A 102 6.40 9.05 -1.47
N GLU A 103 5.27 9.48 -0.91
CA GLU A 103 5.21 10.74 -0.16
C GLU A 103 6.07 10.66 1.10
N PHE A 104 5.93 9.59 1.89
CA PHE A 104 6.77 9.41 3.07
C PHE A 104 8.27 9.41 2.75
N TYR A 105 8.69 8.64 1.74
CA TYR A 105 10.09 8.57 1.37
C TYR A 105 10.61 9.89 0.79
N HIS A 106 9.75 10.63 0.06
CA HIS A 106 10.10 11.95 -0.44
C HIS A 106 10.37 12.94 0.70
N ASP A 107 9.49 12.98 1.73
CA ASP A 107 9.69 13.83 2.90
C ASP A 107 11.03 13.52 3.59
N LEU A 108 11.33 12.24 3.79
CA LEU A 108 12.61 11.83 4.38
C LEU A 108 13.82 12.29 3.54
N CYS A 109 13.72 12.15 2.21
CA CYS A 109 14.78 12.58 1.32
C CYS A 109 14.94 14.10 1.31
N SER A 110 13.85 14.87 1.33
CA SER A 110 13.84 16.34 1.35
C SER A 110 14.44 16.86 2.65
N ASN A 111 14.00 16.34 3.80
CA ASN A 111 14.55 16.74 5.09
C ASN A 111 16.08 16.46 5.18
N CYS A 112 16.52 15.28 4.72
CA CYS A 112 17.94 14.97 4.64
C CYS A 112 18.68 15.87 3.61
N TYR A 113 18.01 16.26 2.52
CA TYR A 113 18.57 17.18 1.52
C TYR A 113 18.84 18.56 2.13
N GLU A 114 17.97 19.03 2.99
CA GLU A 114 18.10 20.29 3.73
C GLU A 114 19.10 20.19 4.89
N GLY A 115 19.56 18.99 5.22
CA GLY A 115 20.54 18.73 6.28
C GLY A 115 19.91 18.39 7.63
N HIS A 116 18.62 18.12 7.66
CA HIS A 116 17.87 17.77 8.87
C HIS A 116 17.96 16.27 9.21
N GLN A 117 17.74 15.96 10.48
CA GLN A 117 17.42 14.62 10.97
C GLN A 117 15.92 14.47 11.05
N THR A 118 15.38 13.31 10.72
CA THR A 118 13.97 12.96 10.93
C THR A 118 13.89 11.72 11.83
N ASP A 119 13.16 11.83 12.94
CA ASP A 119 12.80 10.66 13.74
C ASP A 119 11.37 10.25 13.40
N ALA A 120 11.19 8.99 12.98
CA ALA A 120 9.93 8.43 12.55
C ALA A 120 9.49 7.28 13.47
N LEU A 121 8.34 7.44 14.09
CA LEU A 121 7.70 6.47 14.98
C LEU A 121 6.85 5.53 14.13
N VAL A 122 7.30 4.29 13.94
CA VAL A 122 6.53 3.25 13.26
C VAL A 122 5.67 2.54 14.29
N MET A 123 4.35 2.70 14.20
CA MET A 123 3.38 2.27 15.18
C MET A 123 2.60 1.03 14.71
N ASP A 124 2.34 0.09 15.59
CA ASP A 124 1.57 -1.16 15.31
C ASP A 124 0.45 -1.31 16.33
N PHE A 125 -0.79 -1.34 15.88
CA PHE A 125 -1.93 -1.57 16.76
C PHE A 125 -2.09 -3.04 17.15
N SER A 126 -2.59 -3.27 18.34
CA SER A 126 -2.97 -4.60 18.83
C SER A 126 -4.36 -4.98 18.36
N LYS A 127 -4.48 -5.82 17.30
CA LYS A 127 -5.77 -6.31 16.78
C LYS A 127 -6.76 -5.17 16.45
N ALA A 128 -6.30 -4.17 15.67
CA ALA A 128 -7.05 -2.95 15.39
C ALA A 128 -8.52 -3.17 14.99
N PHE A 129 -8.76 -4.00 13.96
CA PHE A 129 -10.11 -4.28 13.47
C PHE A 129 -11.01 -4.97 14.50
N ASP A 130 -10.43 -5.79 15.39
CA ASP A 130 -11.19 -6.58 16.37
C ASP A 130 -11.57 -5.79 17.63
N LYS A 131 -10.84 -4.67 17.90
CA LYS A 131 -11.01 -3.84 19.11
C LYS A 131 -11.92 -2.62 18.92
N VAL A 132 -12.43 -2.34 17.75
CA VAL A 132 -13.31 -1.18 17.49
C VAL A 132 -14.55 -1.27 18.38
N GLY A 133 -14.71 -0.32 19.31
CA GLY A 133 -15.88 -0.23 20.18
C GLY A 133 -17.11 0.27 19.42
N HIS A 134 -18.18 -0.55 19.34
CA HIS A 134 -19.37 -0.23 18.52
C HIS A 134 -20.04 1.09 18.91
N LYS A 135 -20.22 1.36 20.22
CA LYS A 135 -20.82 2.62 20.69
C LYS A 135 -20.00 3.84 20.26
N ARG A 136 -18.67 3.79 20.47
CA ARG A 136 -17.74 4.86 20.08
C ARG A 136 -17.72 5.08 18.57
N LEU A 137 -17.74 3.98 17.79
CA LEU A 137 -17.82 4.07 16.34
C LEU A 137 -19.11 4.77 15.90
N LEU A 138 -20.26 4.44 16.49
CA LEU A 138 -21.54 5.05 16.14
C LEU A 138 -21.60 6.54 16.54
N GLU A 139 -20.91 6.96 17.60
CA GLU A 139 -20.73 8.37 17.94
C GLU A 139 -19.96 9.12 16.85
N LYS A 140 -18.81 8.57 16.40
CA LYS A 140 -18.02 9.16 15.31
C LYS A 140 -18.81 9.21 13.99
N VAL A 141 -19.49 8.13 13.63
CA VAL A 141 -20.37 8.07 12.45
C VAL A 141 -21.39 9.18 12.47
N THR A 142 -22.01 9.44 13.65
CA THR A 142 -22.98 10.53 13.83
C THR A 142 -22.32 11.91 13.71
N ARG A 143 -21.15 12.12 14.32
CA ARG A 143 -20.37 13.37 14.21
C ARG A 143 -19.97 13.70 12.79
N TYR A 144 -19.69 12.70 11.97
CA TYR A 144 -19.39 12.86 10.54
C TYR A 144 -20.65 13.08 9.66
N GLY A 145 -21.81 13.30 10.27
CA GLY A 145 -23.05 13.60 9.57
C GLY A 145 -23.76 12.39 8.97
N ILE A 146 -23.31 11.19 9.27
CA ILE A 146 -23.99 9.94 8.84
C ILE A 146 -25.06 9.61 9.88
N THR A 147 -26.30 9.98 9.57
CA THR A 147 -27.46 9.92 10.48
C THR A 147 -28.62 9.13 9.88
N GLY A 148 -29.78 9.14 10.55
CA GLY A 148 -31.04 8.57 10.03
C GLY A 148 -30.97 7.07 9.76
N ALA A 149 -31.51 6.63 8.63
CA ALA A 149 -31.61 5.23 8.25
C ALA A 149 -30.24 4.57 8.08
N THR A 150 -29.27 5.28 7.52
CA THR A 150 -27.89 4.79 7.31
C THR A 150 -27.23 4.45 8.64
N ARG A 151 -27.31 5.36 9.64
CA ARG A 151 -26.75 5.12 10.98
C ARG A 151 -27.45 3.94 11.66
N ARG A 152 -28.80 3.88 11.63
CA ARG A 152 -29.56 2.74 12.20
C ARG A 152 -29.16 1.42 11.57
N TRP A 153 -28.98 1.40 10.25
CA TRP A 153 -28.56 0.19 9.55
C TRP A 153 -27.14 -0.26 9.94
N ILE A 154 -26.19 0.70 10.08
CA ILE A 154 -24.83 0.42 10.57
C ILE A 154 -24.88 -0.17 11.99
N GLU A 155 -25.71 0.42 12.88
CA GLU A 155 -25.90 -0.09 14.23
C GLU A 155 -26.39 -1.54 14.23
N THR A 156 -27.41 -1.84 13.42
CA THR A 156 -27.92 -3.20 13.24
C THR A 156 -26.90 -4.16 12.63
N PHE A 157 -26.06 -3.66 11.69
CA PHE A 157 -24.99 -4.43 11.09
C PHE A 157 -23.93 -4.87 12.12
N LEU A 158 -23.66 -4.05 13.11
CA LEU A 158 -22.70 -4.35 14.18
C LEU A 158 -23.32 -5.19 15.32
N ALA A 159 -24.63 -5.06 15.56
CA ALA A 159 -25.30 -5.68 16.68
C ALA A 159 -25.57 -7.19 16.46
N ASP A 160 -25.58 -7.92 17.57
CA ASP A 160 -26.02 -9.34 17.66
C ASP A 160 -25.33 -10.30 16.67
N ARG A 161 -24.11 -9.95 16.25
CA ARG A 161 -23.34 -10.80 15.36
C ARG A 161 -22.85 -12.06 16.07
N LYS A 162 -22.82 -13.14 15.30
CA LYS A 162 -22.34 -14.44 15.74
C LYS A 162 -21.28 -14.99 14.80
N GLN A 163 -20.33 -15.71 15.35
CA GLN A 163 -19.28 -16.34 14.55
C GLN A 163 -18.93 -17.73 15.07
N ARG A 164 -18.43 -18.56 14.18
CA ARG A 164 -17.82 -19.86 14.51
C ARG A 164 -16.59 -20.08 13.63
N VAL A 165 -15.58 -20.74 14.17
CA VAL A 165 -14.40 -21.11 13.40
C VAL A 165 -14.69 -22.37 12.60
N VAL A 166 -14.29 -22.36 11.32
CA VAL A 166 -14.41 -23.54 10.43
C VAL A 166 -13.02 -23.89 9.92
N LEU A 167 -12.57 -25.11 10.20
CA LEU A 167 -11.27 -25.63 9.80
C LEU A 167 -11.40 -27.09 9.35
N GLU A 168 -11.01 -27.39 8.12
CA GLU A 168 -11.03 -28.77 7.55
C GLU A 168 -12.38 -29.50 7.75
N GLY A 169 -13.49 -28.77 7.58
CA GLY A 169 -14.85 -29.30 7.75
C GLY A 169 -15.36 -29.38 9.19
N GLN A 170 -14.51 -29.16 10.18
CA GLN A 170 -14.90 -29.07 11.59
C GLN A 170 -15.36 -27.66 11.95
N GLN A 171 -16.31 -27.56 12.89
CA GLN A 171 -16.87 -26.29 13.34
C GLN A 171 -16.75 -26.15 14.85
N SER A 172 -16.37 -24.96 15.32
CA SER A 172 -16.44 -24.62 16.73
C SER A 172 -17.89 -24.35 17.16
N SER A 173 -18.12 -24.23 18.47
CA SER A 173 -19.32 -23.60 19.01
C SER A 173 -19.46 -22.17 18.48
N VAL A 174 -20.73 -21.70 18.42
CA VAL A 174 -21.06 -20.32 18.06
C VAL A 174 -20.69 -19.38 19.21
N ALA A 175 -20.00 -18.28 18.89
CA ALA A 175 -19.63 -17.23 19.84
C ALA A 175 -20.22 -15.89 19.41
N PRO A 176 -20.68 -15.03 20.35
CA PRO A 176 -21.10 -13.67 20.04
C PRO A 176 -19.89 -12.79 19.67
N VAL A 177 -20.13 -11.77 18.84
CA VAL A 177 -19.14 -10.73 18.50
C VAL A 177 -19.56 -9.43 19.19
N THR A 178 -18.82 -9.03 20.21
CA THR A 178 -19.15 -7.88 21.06
C THR A 178 -18.39 -6.60 20.71
N SER A 179 -17.35 -6.71 19.89
CA SER A 179 -16.52 -5.60 19.42
C SER A 179 -15.95 -5.89 18.05
N GLY A 180 -15.36 -4.88 17.44
CA GLY A 180 -14.66 -4.97 16.16
C GLY A 180 -15.58 -4.81 14.95
N VAL A 181 -14.92 -4.65 13.80
CA VAL A 181 -15.57 -4.69 12.50
C VAL A 181 -15.17 -5.96 11.76
N PRO A 182 -16.10 -6.68 11.09
CA PRO A 182 -15.81 -8.01 10.55
C PRO A 182 -14.70 -7.97 9.49
N GLN A 183 -13.58 -8.67 9.74
CA GLN A 183 -12.51 -8.83 8.76
C GLN A 183 -12.98 -9.74 7.61
N GLY A 184 -13.32 -9.15 6.47
CA GLY A 184 -13.84 -9.85 5.29
C GLY A 184 -15.23 -9.36 4.85
N SER A 185 -15.83 -8.41 5.60
CA SER A 185 -16.95 -7.59 5.10
C SER A 185 -16.46 -6.47 4.19
N VAL A 186 -17.37 -5.89 3.43
CA VAL A 186 -17.09 -4.73 2.57
C VAL A 186 -17.16 -3.42 3.37
N LEU A 187 -18.10 -3.36 4.31
CA LEU A 187 -18.32 -2.16 5.13
C LEU A 187 -17.28 -2.02 6.25
N GLY A 188 -16.73 -3.12 6.77
CA GLY A 188 -15.77 -3.11 7.87
C GLY A 188 -14.60 -2.15 7.67
N PRO A 189 -13.86 -2.20 6.57
CA PRO A 189 -12.78 -1.27 6.30
C PRO A 189 -13.22 0.20 6.29
N CYS A 190 -14.39 0.52 5.70
CA CYS A 190 -14.94 1.87 5.67
C CYS A 190 -15.24 2.38 7.10
N LEU A 191 -15.86 1.54 7.93
CA LEU A 191 -16.15 1.86 9.33
C LEU A 191 -14.87 2.03 10.15
N PHE A 192 -13.83 1.23 9.86
CA PHE A 192 -12.54 1.39 10.49
C PHE A 192 -11.90 2.74 10.14
N LEU A 193 -11.96 3.16 8.88
CA LEU A 193 -11.46 4.49 8.48
C LEU A 193 -12.16 5.62 9.25
N LEU A 194 -13.48 5.57 9.38
CA LEU A 194 -14.23 6.54 10.17
C LEU A 194 -13.85 6.51 11.65
N PHE A 195 -13.50 5.34 12.19
CA PHE A 195 -13.10 5.19 13.57
C PHE A 195 -11.74 5.81 13.87
N ILE A 196 -10.75 5.60 13.00
CA ILE A 196 -9.36 6.08 13.21
C ILE A 196 -9.14 7.51 12.72
N ASN A 197 -10.12 8.12 12.08
CA ASN A 197 -9.97 9.34 11.29
C ASN A 197 -9.41 10.55 12.06
N ASP A 198 -9.72 10.67 13.34
CA ASP A 198 -9.29 11.76 14.23
C ASP A 198 -7.95 11.48 14.96
N LEU A 199 -7.26 10.39 14.63
CA LEU A 199 -5.99 10.00 15.27
C LEU A 199 -4.91 11.09 15.13
N ALA A 200 -4.91 11.79 14.01
CA ALA A 200 -3.92 12.84 13.72
C ALA A 200 -4.31 14.22 14.27
N GLU A 201 -5.46 14.37 14.92
CA GLU A 201 -5.90 15.66 15.44
C GLU A 201 -4.98 16.15 16.57
N GLY A 202 -4.52 17.40 16.44
CA GLY A 202 -3.65 18.06 17.41
C GLY A 202 -2.20 17.55 17.43
N ILE A 203 -1.79 16.69 16.52
CA ILE A 203 -0.40 16.27 16.31
C ILE A 203 0.36 17.39 15.59
N GLU A 204 1.55 17.75 16.09
CA GLU A 204 2.39 18.79 15.48
C GLU A 204 3.24 18.25 14.32
N GLY A 205 3.69 17.00 14.43
CA GLY A 205 4.41 16.28 13.39
C GLY A 205 3.49 15.80 12.27
N SER A 206 4.09 15.17 11.27
CA SER A 206 3.34 14.51 10.20
C SER A 206 2.89 13.13 10.66
N VAL A 207 1.61 12.81 10.42
CA VAL A 207 1.06 11.46 10.63
C VAL A 207 0.58 10.92 9.30
N ARG A 208 1.02 9.71 8.94
CA ARG A 208 0.54 9.02 7.75
C ARG A 208 -0.13 7.72 8.15
N LEU A 209 -1.30 7.48 7.58
CA LEU A 209 -2.13 6.34 7.90
C LEU A 209 -2.36 5.46 6.67
N PHE A 210 -2.26 4.16 6.86
CA PHE A 210 -2.73 3.18 5.90
C PHE A 210 -3.57 2.13 6.62
N ALA A 211 -4.83 2.43 6.82
CA ALA A 211 -5.71 1.76 7.78
C ALA A 211 -5.12 1.84 9.19
N ASP A 212 -4.72 0.70 9.77
CA ASP A 212 -4.09 0.59 11.08
C ASP A 212 -2.56 0.80 11.06
N ASP A 213 -1.90 0.66 9.91
CA ASP A 213 -0.48 0.96 9.78
C ASP A 213 -0.26 2.49 9.92
N THR A 214 0.33 2.91 11.04
CA THR A 214 0.54 4.32 11.40
C THR A 214 2.01 4.66 11.46
N ILE A 215 2.40 5.81 10.91
CA ILE A 215 3.73 6.39 11.09
C ILE A 215 3.60 7.88 11.41
N ALA A 216 4.20 8.28 12.54
CA ALA A 216 4.30 9.68 12.94
C ALA A 216 5.76 10.12 12.88
N TYR A 217 6.07 11.28 12.28
CA TYR A 217 7.45 11.72 12.13
C TYR A 217 7.57 13.23 12.15
N MET A 218 8.76 13.68 12.57
CA MET A 218 9.10 15.10 12.66
C MET A 218 10.59 15.29 12.37
N VAL A 219 10.95 16.48 11.89
CA VAL A 219 12.33 16.94 11.89
C VAL A 219 12.79 17.14 13.33
N VAL A 220 13.96 16.61 13.69
CA VAL A 220 14.54 16.65 15.03
C VAL A 220 15.98 17.12 14.92
N ASP A 221 16.19 18.42 15.04
CA ASP A 221 17.53 19.04 14.98
C ASP A 221 18.11 19.35 16.35
N ASN A 222 17.26 19.29 17.38
CA ASN A 222 17.63 19.53 18.77
C ASN A 222 16.71 18.77 19.73
N LEU A 223 17.03 18.78 21.03
CA LEU A 223 16.24 18.09 22.06
C LEU A 223 14.83 18.71 22.26
N SER A 224 14.64 19.97 21.93
CA SER A 224 13.30 20.59 21.98
C SER A 224 12.37 19.99 20.93
N ASP A 225 12.88 19.72 19.73
CA ASP A 225 12.10 19.05 18.68
C ASP A 225 11.78 17.59 19.07
N ALA A 226 12.74 16.90 19.68
CA ALA A 226 12.49 15.56 20.20
C ALA A 226 11.40 15.56 21.30
N ALA A 227 11.40 16.58 22.17
CA ALA A 227 10.34 16.74 23.17
C ALA A 227 8.96 17.05 22.54
N ARG A 228 8.92 17.74 21.40
CA ARG A 228 7.68 17.93 20.64
C ARG A 228 7.16 16.61 20.09
N LEU A 229 8.02 15.79 19.50
CA LEU A 229 7.63 14.47 19.00
C LEU A 229 7.18 13.52 20.15
N GLN A 230 7.80 13.62 21.35
CA GLN A 230 7.28 12.92 22.53
C GLN A 230 5.89 13.39 22.92
N ARG A 231 5.62 14.71 22.91
CA ARG A 231 4.26 15.23 23.17
C ARG A 231 3.22 14.71 22.15
N ASP A 232 3.61 14.53 20.92
CA ASP A 232 2.75 13.92 19.91
C ASP A 232 2.46 12.46 20.26
N LEU A 233 3.47 11.71 20.71
CA LEU A 233 3.29 10.33 21.18
C LEU A 233 2.37 10.26 22.40
N ASP A 234 2.48 11.21 23.34
CA ASP A 234 1.60 11.33 24.51
C ASP A 234 0.15 11.67 24.09
N ARG A 235 -0.06 12.39 22.98
CA ARG A 235 -1.39 12.64 22.41
C ARG A 235 -1.99 11.38 21.80
N LEU A 236 -1.18 10.59 21.10
CA LEU A 236 -1.58 9.29 20.58
C LEU A 236 -1.97 8.32 21.72
N GLU A 237 -1.24 8.32 22.83
CA GLU A 237 -1.57 7.53 24.01
C GLU A 237 -2.91 7.97 24.63
N ARG A 238 -3.17 9.28 24.75
CA ARG A 238 -4.49 9.77 25.20
C ARG A 238 -5.61 9.38 24.25
N TRP A 239 -5.35 9.38 22.93
CA TRP A 239 -6.31 8.92 21.95
C TRP A 239 -6.64 7.43 22.12
N GLU A 240 -5.61 6.60 22.40
CA GLU A 240 -5.82 5.16 22.72
C GLU A 240 -6.78 4.96 23.90
N ASP A 241 -6.53 5.70 25.00
CA ASP A 241 -7.34 5.59 26.22
C ASP A 241 -8.79 6.01 25.99
N LEU A 242 -8.98 7.13 25.27
CA LEU A 242 -10.31 7.66 24.93
C LEU A 242 -11.11 6.67 24.07
N TRP A 243 -10.49 6.12 23.03
CA TRP A 243 -11.17 5.28 22.05
C TRP A 243 -11.05 3.78 22.33
N GLN A 244 -10.30 3.38 23.36
CA GLN A 244 -10.05 1.98 23.75
C GLN A 244 -9.43 1.15 22.62
N MET A 245 -8.55 1.79 21.89
CA MET A 245 -7.63 1.14 20.97
C MET A 245 -6.24 1.13 21.59
N GLU A 246 -5.43 0.14 21.30
CA GLU A 246 -4.09 0.04 21.89
C GLU A 246 -3.04 -0.17 20.82
N PHE A 247 -1.99 0.63 20.83
CA PHE A 247 -0.75 0.29 20.17
C PHE A 247 -0.06 -0.88 20.90
N HIS A 248 0.82 -1.58 20.24
CA HIS A 248 1.63 -2.62 20.84
C HIS A 248 3.05 -2.06 21.11
N PRO A 249 3.38 -1.56 22.32
CA PRO A 249 4.64 -0.85 22.56
C PRO A 249 5.88 -1.65 22.12
N GLY A 250 5.91 -2.96 22.36
CA GLY A 250 7.03 -3.84 21.97
C GLY A 250 7.16 -4.10 20.46
N LYS A 251 6.28 -3.54 19.62
CA LYS A 251 6.38 -3.57 18.16
C LYS A 251 6.54 -2.18 17.56
N CYS A 252 6.26 -1.14 18.33
CA CYS A 252 6.52 0.23 17.93
C CYS A 252 8.03 0.48 17.95
N GLN A 253 8.54 1.17 16.93
CA GLN A 253 9.98 1.41 16.74
C GLN A 253 10.22 2.84 16.28
N VAL A 254 11.40 3.35 16.58
CA VAL A 254 11.88 4.65 16.10
C VAL A 254 12.85 4.42 14.94
N LEU A 255 12.52 4.86 13.74
CA LEU A 255 13.46 4.91 12.64
C LEU A 255 14.10 6.31 12.62
N ARG A 256 15.37 6.39 12.96
CA ARG A 256 16.14 7.63 12.85
C ARG A 256 16.77 7.75 11.48
N VAL A 257 16.36 8.79 10.74
CA VAL A 257 16.80 9.04 9.38
C VAL A 257 17.68 10.28 9.35
N THR A 258 18.93 10.10 8.97
CA THR A 258 19.89 11.20 8.89
C THR A 258 21.08 10.85 8.02
N THR A 259 21.64 11.86 7.36
CA THR A 259 22.93 11.79 6.67
C THR A 259 24.03 12.56 7.41
N LYS A 260 23.71 13.10 8.60
CA LYS A 260 24.66 13.81 9.47
C LYS A 260 25.76 12.88 9.96
N ARG A 261 26.93 13.44 10.28
CA ARG A 261 27.96 12.70 11.03
C ARG A 261 27.48 12.39 12.44
N LYS A 262 27.91 11.28 13.04
CA LYS A 262 27.46 10.82 14.35
C LYS A 262 27.50 11.90 15.44
N VAL A 263 28.50 12.75 15.44
CA VAL A 263 28.69 13.85 16.41
C VAL A 263 27.54 14.88 16.38
N ASN A 264 26.83 14.97 15.27
CA ASN A 264 25.74 15.95 15.05
C ASN A 264 24.34 15.29 15.06
N VAL A 265 24.26 14.03 15.46
CA VAL A 265 22.99 13.30 15.56
C VAL A 265 22.37 13.59 16.92
N VAL A 266 21.09 13.98 16.93
CA VAL A 266 20.32 14.15 18.16
C VAL A 266 19.92 12.76 18.67
N GLU A 267 20.54 12.33 19.75
CA GLU A 267 20.23 11.04 20.40
C GLU A 267 19.10 11.23 21.43
N ALA A 268 17.86 11.16 20.94
CA ALA A 268 16.68 11.18 21.78
C ALA A 268 16.10 9.77 21.96
N SER A 269 15.46 9.54 23.09
CA SER A 269 14.65 8.36 23.38
C SER A 269 13.19 8.76 23.51
N TYR A 270 12.29 7.89 23.08
CA TYR A 270 10.84 8.10 23.12
C TYR A 270 10.18 6.97 23.90
N SER A 271 9.12 7.27 24.63
CA SER A 271 8.39 6.28 25.43
C SER A 271 6.91 6.28 25.11
N LEU A 272 6.31 5.10 25.07
CA LEU A 272 4.89 4.86 24.92
C LEU A 272 4.41 3.97 26.07
N ARG A 273 3.47 4.45 26.89
CA ARG A 273 2.97 3.75 28.09
C ARG A 273 4.12 3.31 29.03
N GLY A 274 5.08 4.17 29.22
CA GLY A 274 6.27 3.89 30.06
C GLY A 274 7.27 2.91 29.44
N HIS A 275 7.01 2.40 28.23
CA HIS A 275 7.94 1.54 27.50
C HIS A 275 8.80 2.36 26.54
N THR A 276 10.11 2.32 26.70
CA THR A 276 11.05 2.99 25.80
C THR A 276 11.06 2.30 24.43
N LEU A 277 10.81 3.07 23.37
CA LEU A 277 10.80 2.55 22.01
C LEU A 277 12.21 2.27 21.52
N GLU A 278 12.38 1.14 20.84
CA GLU A 278 13.66 0.75 20.23
C GLU A 278 13.99 1.67 19.04
N VAL A 279 15.19 2.27 19.06
CA VAL A 279 15.73 2.99 17.91
C VAL A 279 16.39 1.98 16.96
N VAL A 280 15.90 1.93 15.72
CA VAL A 280 16.34 0.95 14.72
C VAL A 280 16.98 1.61 13.52
N ASP A 281 17.98 0.94 12.94
CA ASP A 281 18.62 1.38 11.67
C ASP A 281 17.73 1.20 10.45
N ASN A 282 16.71 0.36 10.55
CA ASN A 282 15.77 0.12 9.46
C ASN A 282 14.43 -0.38 10.00
N ALA A 283 13.34 0.13 9.44
CA ALA A 283 11.98 -0.27 9.77
C ALA A 283 11.25 -0.78 8.54
N LYS A 284 10.27 -1.66 8.74
CA LYS A 284 9.38 -2.11 7.69
C LYS A 284 8.09 -1.28 7.73
N TYR A 285 7.81 -0.57 6.65
CA TYR A 285 6.56 0.16 6.46
C TYR A 285 5.89 -0.26 5.14
N LEU A 286 4.62 -0.63 5.17
CA LEU A 286 3.82 -1.09 4.02
C LEU A 286 4.56 -2.06 3.09
N GLY A 287 5.28 -3.03 3.65
CA GLY A 287 6.00 -4.05 2.89
C GLY A 287 7.41 -3.66 2.42
N VAL A 288 7.77 -2.39 2.46
CA VAL A 288 9.11 -1.88 2.10
C VAL A 288 9.96 -1.70 3.36
N THR A 289 11.26 -2.04 3.29
CA THR A 289 12.22 -1.78 4.37
C THR A 289 12.92 -0.47 4.09
N VAL A 290 12.62 0.55 4.88
CA VAL A 290 13.27 1.86 4.85
C VAL A 290 14.45 1.84 5.81
N SER A 291 15.61 2.33 5.38
CA SER A 291 16.83 2.43 6.19
C SER A 291 17.10 3.89 6.58
N GLY A 292 17.64 4.10 7.78
CA GLY A 292 17.99 5.44 8.28
C GLY A 292 19.04 6.18 7.44
N ASP A 293 19.83 5.47 6.64
CA ASP A 293 20.79 6.02 5.67
C ASP A 293 20.21 6.20 4.25
N LEU A 294 18.91 6.03 4.08
CA LEU A 294 18.15 6.11 2.81
C LEU A 294 18.68 5.19 1.69
N LYS A 295 19.41 4.10 2.04
CA LYS A 295 19.90 3.13 1.06
C LYS A 295 19.00 1.91 0.94
N TRP A 296 18.88 1.38 -0.28
CA TRP A 296 18.01 0.26 -0.60
C TRP A 296 18.66 -1.12 -0.50
N ASN A 297 19.91 -1.22 -0.05
CA ASN A 297 20.65 -2.48 0.01
C ASN A 297 19.93 -3.55 0.82
N ARG A 298 19.42 -3.18 2.01
CA ARG A 298 18.72 -4.10 2.91
C ARG A 298 17.38 -4.55 2.32
N HIS A 299 16.63 -3.61 1.75
CA HIS A 299 15.34 -3.92 1.11
C HIS A 299 15.53 -4.85 -0.09
N ILE A 300 16.38 -4.50 -1.04
CA ILE A 300 16.63 -5.29 -2.26
C ILE A 300 17.14 -6.70 -1.90
N THR A 301 18.00 -6.83 -0.90
CA THR A 301 18.44 -8.15 -0.44
C THR A 301 17.28 -8.99 0.09
N LYS A 302 16.37 -8.40 0.90
CA LYS A 302 15.16 -9.10 1.38
C LYS A 302 14.24 -9.52 0.22
N VAL A 303 14.02 -8.63 -0.74
CA VAL A 303 13.20 -8.89 -1.94
C VAL A 303 13.78 -10.04 -2.77
N VAL A 304 15.07 -9.99 -3.06
CA VAL A 304 15.78 -11.04 -3.83
C VAL A 304 15.73 -12.39 -3.10
N ASN A 305 15.95 -12.41 -1.79
CA ASN A 305 15.87 -13.63 -0.99
C ASN A 305 14.45 -14.22 -1.00
N LYS A 306 13.41 -13.38 -0.88
CA LYS A 306 12.02 -13.80 -0.95
C LYS A 306 11.69 -14.39 -2.32
N ALA A 307 12.08 -13.71 -3.39
CA ALA A 307 11.86 -14.16 -4.76
C ALA A 307 12.59 -15.50 -5.04
N ASN A 308 13.83 -15.64 -4.59
CA ASN A 308 14.59 -16.88 -4.71
C ASN A 308 13.97 -18.04 -3.91
N SER A 309 13.46 -17.77 -2.70
CA SER A 309 12.74 -18.77 -1.89
C SER A 309 11.48 -19.27 -2.60
N THR A 310 10.69 -18.34 -3.18
CA THR A 310 9.51 -18.70 -3.98
C THR A 310 9.90 -19.49 -5.24
N LEU A 311 10.94 -19.06 -5.95
CA LEU A 311 11.45 -19.79 -7.13
C LEU A 311 11.94 -21.20 -6.76
N ALA A 312 12.63 -21.36 -5.62
CA ALA A 312 13.08 -22.67 -5.13
C ALA A 312 11.88 -23.58 -4.78
N CYS A 313 10.81 -23.02 -4.20
CA CYS A 313 9.56 -23.74 -3.96
C CYS A 313 8.95 -24.24 -5.28
N LEU A 314 8.85 -23.36 -6.29
CA LEU A 314 8.33 -23.73 -7.61
C LEU A 314 9.18 -24.81 -8.29
N LYS A 315 10.52 -24.70 -8.22
CA LYS A 315 11.43 -25.72 -8.76
C LYS A 315 11.23 -27.11 -8.16
N ARG A 316 10.84 -27.19 -6.88
CA ARG A 316 10.57 -28.46 -6.19
C ARG A 316 9.20 -29.05 -6.55
N ASN A 317 8.18 -28.19 -6.68
CA ASN A 317 6.79 -28.63 -6.77
C ASN A 317 6.24 -28.65 -8.21
N VAL A 318 6.71 -27.76 -9.09
CA VAL A 318 6.26 -27.67 -10.50
C VAL A 318 7.25 -28.42 -11.39
N LYS A 319 7.07 -29.73 -11.52
CA LYS A 319 7.95 -30.63 -12.31
C LYS A 319 7.48 -30.84 -13.76
N VAL A 320 6.44 -30.15 -14.19
CA VAL A 320 5.91 -30.26 -15.55
C VAL A 320 6.94 -29.79 -16.59
N PRO A 321 7.05 -30.44 -17.76
CA PRO A 321 7.97 -30.02 -18.82
C PRO A 321 7.54 -28.75 -19.56
N CYS A 322 6.25 -28.38 -19.48
CA CYS A 322 5.65 -27.24 -20.19
C CYS A 322 6.30 -25.88 -19.77
N LYS A 323 6.87 -25.20 -20.77
CA LYS A 323 7.54 -23.91 -20.57
C LYS A 323 6.55 -22.81 -20.22
N GLU A 324 5.37 -22.82 -20.82
CA GLU A 324 4.29 -21.84 -20.64
C GLU A 324 3.81 -21.85 -19.18
N VAL A 325 3.60 -23.03 -18.61
CA VAL A 325 3.21 -23.19 -17.19
C VAL A 325 4.29 -22.64 -16.26
N LYS A 326 5.56 -22.97 -16.50
CA LYS A 326 6.67 -22.46 -15.70
C LYS A 326 6.83 -20.96 -15.84
N ALA A 327 6.69 -20.41 -17.05
CA ALA A 327 6.74 -18.98 -17.32
C ALA A 327 5.59 -18.23 -16.62
N ALA A 328 4.37 -18.75 -16.69
CA ALA A 328 3.22 -18.23 -15.97
C ALA A 328 3.43 -18.26 -14.44
N ALA A 329 3.95 -19.36 -13.90
CA ALA A 329 4.26 -19.48 -12.47
C ALA A 329 5.30 -18.46 -12.00
N TYR A 330 6.36 -18.21 -12.79
CA TYR A 330 7.33 -17.14 -12.50
C TYR A 330 6.63 -15.77 -12.51
N THR A 331 5.89 -15.49 -13.56
CA THR A 331 5.23 -14.19 -13.75
C THR A 331 4.22 -13.89 -12.65
N ALA A 332 3.46 -14.89 -12.19
CA ALA A 332 2.45 -14.74 -11.17
C ALA A 332 2.99 -14.74 -9.73
N LEU A 333 4.04 -15.53 -9.44
CA LEU A 333 4.43 -15.82 -8.05
C LEU A 333 5.82 -15.28 -7.66
N VAL A 334 6.76 -15.15 -8.61
CA VAL A 334 8.13 -14.69 -8.32
C VAL A 334 8.33 -13.23 -8.66
N ARG A 335 7.96 -12.83 -9.88
CA ARG A 335 8.16 -11.46 -10.39
C ARG A 335 7.48 -10.39 -9.54
N PRO A 336 6.26 -10.58 -8.99
CA PRO A 336 5.64 -9.56 -8.14
C PRO A 336 6.47 -9.19 -6.90
N HIS A 337 7.28 -10.10 -6.36
CA HIS A 337 8.20 -9.76 -5.28
C HIS A 337 9.27 -8.75 -5.71
N LEU A 338 9.70 -8.80 -6.98
CA LEU A 338 10.75 -7.96 -7.56
C LEU A 338 10.22 -6.60 -8.06
N GLU A 339 8.89 -6.42 -8.09
CA GLU A 339 8.24 -5.24 -8.68
C GLU A 339 7.32 -4.50 -7.69
N TYR A 340 6.96 -5.07 -6.54
CA TYR A 340 6.09 -4.44 -5.56
C TYR A 340 6.65 -3.10 -5.09
N ALA A 341 5.86 -2.02 -5.23
CA ALA A 341 6.23 -0.65 -4.89
C ALA A 341 7.60 -0.20 -5.46
N ALA A 342 7.97 -0.73 -6.63
CA ALA A 342 9.29 -0.51 -7.21
C ALA A 342 9.56 0.96 -7.57
N SER A 343 8.53 1.76 -7.79
CA SER A 343 8.66 3.21 -8.01
C SER A 343 9.34 3.92 -6.85
N VAL A 344 9.21 3.38 -5.62
CA VAL A 344 9.82 3.96 -4.42
C VAL A 344 11.31 3.66 -4.31
N TRP A 345 11.71 2.40 -4.61
CA TRP A 345 13.03 1.88 -4.28
C TRP A 345 13.87 1.45 -5.50
N ASP A 346 13.46 1.76 -6.72
CA ASP A 346 14.21 1.38 -7.92
C ASP A 346 15.68 1.84 -7.84
N PRO A 347 16.65 0.88 -7.81
CA PRO A 347 18.05 1.27 -7.69
C PRO A 347 18.47 2.15 -8.86
N PRO A 348 19.15 3.27 -8.59
CA PRO A 348 19.56 4.20 -9.63
C PRO A 348 20.51 3.56 -10.65
N PRO A 349 20.49 4.00 -11.91
CA PRO A 349 21.52 3.65 -12.86
C PRO A 349 22.84 4.31 -12.38
N SER A 350 23.76 3.51 -11.89
CA SER A 350 25.02 4.03 -11.36
C SER A 350 26.23 3.50 -12.13
N LYS A 351 27.22 4.35 -12.33
CA LYS A 351 28.59 3.96 -12.72
C LYS A 351 29.30 3.23 -11.56
N ASP A 352 28.81 3.40 -10.33
CA ASP A 352 29.38 2.74 -9.14
C ASP A 352 29.06 1.24 -9.14
N ARG A 353 30.09 0.41 -8.92
CA ARG A 353 29.98 -1.05 -8.82
C ARG A 353 28.92 -1.51 -7.79
N LYS A 354 28.72 -0.77 -6.70
CA LYS A 354 27.79 -1.17 -5.61
C LYS A 354 26.32 -1.07 -6.03
N THR A 355 25.91 0.02 -6.64
CA THR A 355 24.51 0.22 -7.09
C THR A 355 24.19 -0.53 -8.37
N LYS A 356 25.15 -0.65 -9.31
CA LYS A 356 25.02 -1.56 -10.45
C LYS A 356 24.88 -3.02 -9.99
N GLY A 357 25.49 -3.35 -8.83
CA GLY A 357 25.33 -4.64 -8.17
C GLY A 357 23.91 -4.92 -7.67
N LEU A 358 23.17 -3.90 -7.19
CA LEU A 358 21.79 -4.07 -6.70
C LEU A 358 20.79 -4.36 -7.84
N ALA A 359 20.87 -3.60 -8.93
CA ALA A 359 20.06 -3.87 -10.12
C ALA A 359 20.37 -5.27 -10.69
N ASN A 360 21.64 -5.65 -10.75
CA ASN A 360 22.03 -6.97 -11.23
C ASN A 360 21.54 -8.11 -10.33
N LYS A 361 21.49 -7.93 -9.00
CA LYS A 361 20.90 -8.93 -8.08
C LYS A 361 19.44 -9.25 -8.44
N LEU A 362 18.65 -8.26 -8.81
CA LEU A 362 17.28 -8.43 -9.26
C LEU A 362 17.22 -9.18 -10.60
N GLU A 363 18.01 -8.75 -11.58
CA GLU A 363 18.09 -9.40 -12.89
C GLU A 363 18.56 -10.89 -12.80
N MET A 364 19.43 -11.21 -11.84
CA MET A 364 19.89 -12.58 -11.61
C MET A 364 18.76 -13.54 -11.23
N VAL A 365 17.72 -13.07 -10.53
CA VAL A 365 16.54 -13.87 -10.22
C VAL A 365 15.79 -14.19 -11.52
N GLN A 366 15.58 -13.21 -12.40
CA GLN A 366 14.94 -13.43 -13.70
C GLN A 366 15.76 -14.39 -14.58
N ARG A 367 17.08 -14.23 -14.63
CA ARG A 367 17.97 -15.16 -15.36
C ARG A 367 17.90 -16.57 -14.81
N SER A 368 17.86 -16.75 -13.49
CA SER A 368 17.68 -18.05 -12.85
C SER A 368 16.31 -18.67 -13.15
N SER A 369 15.28 -17.85 -13.27
CA SER A 369 13.92 -18.27 -13.63
C SER A 369 13.86 -18.71 -15.09
N ALA A 370 14.49 -17.97 -16.01
CA ALA A 370 14.56 -18.37 -17.42
C ALA A 370 15.24 -19.72 -17.60
N ARG A 371 16.36 -19.97 -16.92
CA ARG A 371 17.01 -21.29 -16.93
C ARG A 371 16.09 -22.41 -16.44
N TRP A 372 15.29 -22.13 -15.40
CA TRP A 372 14.31 -23.10 -14.89
C TRP A 372 13.20 -23.39 -15.91
N VAL A 373 12.70 -22.36 -16.59
CA VAL A 373 11.68 -22.52 -17.64
C VAL A 373 12.20 -23.44 -18.76
N PHE A 374 13.43 -23.19 -19.22
CA PHE A 374 14.04 -23.98 -20.28
C PHE A 374 14.65 -25.32 -19.80
N SER A 375 14.70 -25.56 -18.49
CA SER A 375 15.37 -26.70 -17.87
C SER A 375 16.87 -26.83 -18.28
N LYS A 376 17.53 -25.69 -18.58
CA LYS A 376 18.93 -25.60 -19.03
C LYS A 376 19.77 -24.87 -17.97
N TYR A 377 20.61 -25.61 -17.26
CA TYR A 377 21.42 -25.13 -16.13
C TYR A 377 22.93 -25.12 -16.43
N ARG A 378 23.40 -25.87 -17.42
CA ARG A 378 24.83 -25.98 -17.76
C ARG A 378 25.24 -24.85 -18.71
N TYR A 379 26.48 -24.39 -18.57
CA TYR A 379 27.14 -23.50 -19.51
C TYR A 379 28.06 -24.29 -20.40
N GLY A 380 28.11 -23.93 -21.67
CA GLY A 380 29.03 -24.53 -22.66
C GLY A 380 29.05 -23.67 -23.93
N PRO A 381 30.04 -23.80 -24.77
CA PRO A 381 30.21 -22.95 -25.94
C PRO A 381 29.03 -22.93 -26.93
N ASN A 382 28.17 -23.96 -26.90
CA ASN A 382 27.00 -24.07 -27.78
C ASN A 382 25.66 -24.05 -26.97
N THR A 383 25.64 -23.48 -25.76
CA THR A 383 24.42 -23.43 -24.95
C THR A 383 23.80 -22.04 -25.00
N THR A 384 22.49 -22.00 -25.20
CA THR A 384 21.64 -20.77 -25.08
C THR A 384 21.91 -20.09 -23.76
N GLY A 385 22.34 -18.85 -23.78
CA GLY A 385 22.59 -18.04 -22.60
C GLY A 385 21.30 -17.52 -21.93
N PRO A 386 21.34 -17.12 -20.65
CA PRO A 386 20.13 -16.61 -19.97
C PRO A 386 19.54 -15.37 -20.63
N THR A 387 20.33 -14.53 -21.25
CA THR A 387 19.88 -13.32 -21.96
C THR A 387 19.03 -13.70 -23.17
N GLU A 388 19.50 -14.69 -23.95
CA GLU A 388 18.74 -15.21 -25.08
C GLU A 388 17.46 -15.96 -24.64
N MET A 389 17.52 -16.74 -23.55
CA MET A 389 16.33 -17.35 -22.96
C MET A 389 15.28 -16.33 -22.54
N ILE A 390 15.70 -15.21 -21.95
CA ILE A 390 14.82 -14.10 -21.57
C ILE A 390 14.19 -13.47 -22.80
N SER A 391 14.97 -13.26 -23.87
CA SER A 391 14.49 -12.75 -25.16
C SER A 391 13.46 -13.70 -25.80
N GLN A 392 13.75 -15.00 -25.85
CA GLN A 392 12.81 -16.01 -26.36
C GLN A 392 11.50 -16.10 -25.57
N LEU A 393 11.51 -15.74 -24.27
CA LEU A 393 10.32 -15.67 -23.43
C LEU A 393 9.57 -14.34 -23.58
N GLY A 394 10.10 -13.40 -24.35
CA GLY A 394 9.55 -12.06 -24.46
C GLY A 394 9.54 -11.29 -23.12
N TRP A 395 10.46 -11.62 -22.22
CA TRP A 395 10.54 -10.93 -20.93
C TRP A 395 11.43 -9.70 -21.02
N PRO A 396 10.89 -8.50 -20.82
CA PRO A 396 11.72 -7.31 -20.70
C PRO A 396 12.63 -7.38 -19.46
N LEU A 397 13.72 -6.64 -19.48
CA LEU A 397 14.56 -6.47 -18.29
C LEU A 397 13.73 -5.88 -17.14
N LEU A 398 13.96 -6.32 -15.92
CA LEU A 398 13.27 -5.81 -14.75
C LEU A 398 13.56 -4.30 -14.55
N SER A 399 14.75 -3.83 -14.91
CA SER A 399 15.10 -2.40 -14.92
C SER A 399 14.21 -1.58 -15.87
N THR A 400 13.98 -2.08 -17.08
CA THR A 400 13.08 -1.46 -18.06
C THR A 400 11.63 -1.45 -17.54
N ARG A 401 11.19 -2.54 -16.93
CA ARG A 401 9.85 -2.63 -16.34
C ARG A 401 9.65 -1.62 -15.21
N ARG A 402 10.63 -1.45 -14.32
CA ARG A 402 10.59 -0.45 -13.24
C ARG A 402 10.61 0.98 -13.80
N TYR A 403 11.38 1.24 -14.85
CA TYR A 403 11.36 2.50 -15.56
C TYR A 403 9.97 2.85 -16.10
N VAL A 404 9.36 1.93 -16.86
CA VAL A 404 7.99 2.11 -17.39
C VAL A 404 6.97 2.27 -16.27
N SER A 405 7.09 1.52 -15.16
CA SER A 405 6.18 1.65 -14.01
C SER A 405 6.23 3.05 -13.39
N ARG A 406 7.42 3.66 -13.26
CA ARG A 406 7.57 5.03 -12.74
C ARG A 406 6.94 6.06 -13.69
N LEU A 407 7.15 5.93 -14.99
CA LEU A 407 6.52 6.81 -15.98
C LEU A 407 4.99 6.64 -16.00
N CYS A 408 4.49 5.42 -15.91
CA CYS A 408 3.04 5.18 -15.80
C CYS A 408 2.45 5.79 -14.52
N LEU A 409 3.17 5.76 -13.40
CA LEU A 409 2.72 6.40 -12.17
C LEU A 409 2.73 7.93 -12.30
N MET A 410 3.76 8.50 -12.93
CA MET A 410 3.81 9.93 -13.27
C MET A 410 2.65 10.32 -14.19
N PHE A 411 2.34 9.51 -15.20
CA PHE A 411 1.18 9.71 -16.06
C PHE A 411 -0.13 9.73 -15.28
N LYS A 412 -0.30 8.78 -14.33
CA LYS A 412 -1.48 8.76 -13.47
C LYS A 412 -1.59 10.04 -12.61
N MET A 413 -0.49 10.55 -12.10
CA MET A 413 -0.46 11.81 -11.37
C MET A 413 -0.87 12.98 -12.27
N HIS A 414 -0.23 13.08 -13.43
CA HIS A 414 -0.50 14.13 -14.41
C HIS A 414 -1.98 14.15 -14.87
N ARG A 415 -2.62 12.97 -14.99
CA ARG A 415 -4.03 12.84 -15.41
C ARG A 415 -5.04 12.82 -14.24
N GLY A 416 -4.63 13.11 -13.01
CA GLY A 416 -5.52 13.12 -11.84
C GLY A 416 -6.12 11.75 -11.50
N MET A 417 -5.48 10.66 -11.96
CA MET A 417 -5.89 9.29 -11.64
C MET A 417 -5.42 8.85 -10.24
N VAL A 418 -4.62 9.66 -9.57
CA VAL A 418 -4.07 9.44 -8.24
C VAL A 418 -4.31 10.69 -7.39
N ARG A 419 -4.76 10.50 -6.14
CA ARG A 419 -4.98 11.58 -5.17
C ARG A 419 -3.75 11.68 -4.26
N MET A 420 -2.70 12.33 -4.68
CA MET A 420 -1.51 12.59 -3.87
C MET A 420 -1.31 14.09 -3.70
N GLN A 421 -0.69 14.50 -2.60
CA GLN A 421 -0.26 15.89 -2.38
C GLN A 421 1.06 16.16 -3.13
N TYR A 422 0.99 16.38 -4.42
CA TYR A 422 2.18 16.58 -5.27
C TYR A 422 2.16 17.90 -6.07
N SER A 423 1.13 18.71 -5.93
CA SER A 423 0.99 19.95 -6.70
C SER A 423 2.16 20.92 -6.52
N SER A 424 2.80 20.91 -5.35
CA SER A 424 4.02 21.67 -5.09
C SER A 424 5.29 21.06 -5.71
N LEU A 425 5.25 19.78 -6.06
CA LEU A 425 6.39 19.03 -6.61
C LEU A 425 6.34 18.92 -8.13
N LEU A 426 5.14 18.90 -8.69
CA LEU A 426 4.94 18.77 -10.15
C LEU A 426 4.39 20.09 -10.70
N VAL A 427 5.24 21.12 -10.65
CA VAL A 427 4.95 22.43 -11.24
C VAL A 427 5.15 22.33 -12.74
N PRO A 428 4.12 22.64 -13.57
CA PRO A 428 4.28 22.66 -15.02
C PRO A 428 5.43 23.57 -15.43
N HIS A 429 6.24 23.12 -16.40
CA HIS A 429 7.30 23.95 -16.92
C HIS A 429 6.68 25.17 -17.61
N PRO A 430 7.19 26.42 -17.40
CA PRO A 430 6.78 27.55 -18.21
C PRO A 430 6.99 27.21 -19.67
N TYR A 431 5.99 27.51 -20.48
CA TYR A 431 5.97 27.12 -21.88
C TYR A 431 7.18 27.65 -22.63
N ASP A 432 8.10 26.76 -22.97
CA ASP A 432 9.24 27.08 -23.86
C ASP A 432 9.14 26.17 -25.08
N LEU A 433 8.81 26.77 -26.23
CA LEU A 433 8.43 26.11 -27.49
C LEU A 433 9.52 25.19 -28.07
N HIS A 434 10.75 25.23 -27.58
CA HIS A 434 11.88 24.63 -28.24
C HIS A 434 12.65 23.55 -27.50
N GLU A 435 12.46 23.43 -26.18
CA GLU A 435 13.24 22.48 -25.37
C GLU A 435 12.42 21.34 -24.71
N HIS A 436 11.12 21.52 -24.49
CA HIS A 436 10.30 20.54 -23.76
C HIS A 436 8.94 20.30 -24.40
N HIS A 437 8.39 19.09 -24.20
CA HIS A 437 6.99 18.79 -24.60
C HIS A 437 5.99 19.52 -23.67
N PRO A 438 4.73 19.75 -24.11
CA PRO A 438 3.75 20.58 -23.39
C PRO A 438 3.35 20.03 -22.00
N TYR A 439 3.76 18.82 -21.65
CA TYR A 439 3.48 18.18 -20.35
C TYR A 439 4.69 18.12 -19.44
N ALA A 440 5.75 18.88 -19.72
CA ALA A 440 6.97 18.90 -18.92
C ALA A 440 6.75 19.57 -17.57
N PHE A 441 7.57 19.19 -16.59
CA PHE A 441 7.57 19.77 -15.25
C PHE A 441 8.91 20.46 -14.96
N VAL A 442 8.88 21.43 -14.05
CA VAL A 442 10.11 22.08 -13.55
C VAL A 442 11.01 21.02 -12.91
N SER A 443 12.29 21.04 -13.28
CA SER A 443 13.27 20.11 -12.72
C SER A 443 13.46 20.33 -11.22
N LEU A 444 13.42 19.25 -10.45
CA LEU A 444 13.63 19.24 -9.00
C LEU A 444 15.10 19.01 -8.62
N ASP A 445 15.95 18.70 -9.59
CA ASP A 445 17.36 18.37 -9.32
C ASP A 445 18.20 19.64 -9.19
N ARG A 446 18.57 19.97 -7.95
CA ARG A 446 19.34 21.18 -7.62
C ARG A 446 20.81 20.92 -7.24
N SER A 447 21.19 19.64 -7.02
CA SER A 447 22.57 19.32 -6.64
C SER A 447 22.94 17.88 -6.95
N PRO A 448 23.95 17.64 -7.79
CA PRO A 448 24.44 16.30 -8.12
C PRO A 448 25.11 15.57 -6.94
N LEU A 449 25.38 16.25 -5.83
CA LEU A 449 26.12 15.70 -4.69
C LEU A 449 25.24 14.87 -3.74
N LYS A 450 23.91 15.06 -3.74
CA LYS A 450 22.99 14.37 -2.84
C LYS A 450 22.21 13.26 -3.56
N LEU A 451 22.92 12.21 -3.95
CA LEU A 451 22.42 11.12 -4.80
C LEU A 451 21.14 10.43 -4.28
N TYR A 452 20.87 10.41 -2.97
CA TYR A 452 19.65 9.84 -2.42
C TYR A 452 18.42 10.65 -2.80
N PHE A 453 18.53 11.98 -2.90
CA PHE A 453 17.45 12.87 -3.33
C PHE A 453 17.27 12.82 -4.86
N SER A 454 18.34 13.06 -5.62
CA SER A 454 18.30 13.05 -7.10
C SER A 454 17.85 11.71 -7.69
N ASN A 455 18.08 10.61 -6.96
CA ASN A 455 17.63 9.27 -7.35
C ASN A 455 16.28 8.87 -6.77
N SER A 456 15.65 9.70 -5.93
CA SER A 456 14.29 9.46 -5.47
C SER A 456 13.28 9.60 -6.61
N PHE A 457 12.04 9.18 -6.38
CA PHE A 457 11.03 9.10 -7.44
C PHE A 457 10.83 10.41 -8.20
N PHE A 458 10.53 11.51 -7.52
CA PHE A 458 10.15 12.76 -8.19
C PHE A 458 11.30 13.36 -9.01
N PRO A 459 12.48 13.69 -8.46
CA PRO A 459 13.54 14.30 -9.25
C PRO A 459 13.94 13.44 -10.45
N ARG A 460 14.16 12.14 -10.21
CA ARG A 460 14.56 11.20 -11.25
C ARG A 460 13.51 11.02 -12.34
N THR A 461 12.22 10.90 -11.93
CA THR A 461 11.15 10.60 -12.89
C THR A 461 10.77 11.85 -13.67
N VAL A 462 10.81 13.05 -13.07
CA VAL A 462 10.61 14.32 -13.78
C VAL A 462 11.66 14.49 -14.88
N THR A 463 12.94 14.27 -14.59
CA THR A 463 13.99 14.33 -15.60
C THR A 463 13.75 13.36 -16.76
N GLN A 464 13.34 12.13 -16.45
CA GLN A 464 13.05 11.12 -17.47
C GLN A 464 11.75 11.39 -18.23
N TRP A 465 10.75 11.93 -17.56
CA TRP A 465 9.49 12.36 -18.16
C TRP A 465 9.70 13.49 -19.15
N ASN A 466 10.46 14.50 -18.76
CA ASN A 466 10.76 15.66 -19.62
C ASN A 466 11.59 15.28 -20.88
N SER A 467 12.34 14.17 -20.86
CA SER A 467 13.07 13.66 -22.02
C SER A 467 12.25 12.79 -22.98
N LEU A 468 10.97 12.56 -22.68
CA LEU A 468 10.10 11.78 -23.58
C LEU A 468 9.68 12.61 -24.81
N ASP A 469 9.46 11.91 -25.93
CA ASP A 469 8.87 12.52 -27.12
C ASP A 469 7.38 12.86 -26.86
N ALA A 470 6.95 14.04 -27.30
CA ALA A 470 5.55 14.50 -27.20
C ALA A 470 4.54 13.50 -27.80
N ASN A 471 4.92 12.80 -28.86
CA ASN A 471 4.08 11.82 -29.56
C ASN A 471 3.75 10.57 -28.71
N LEU A 472 4.47 10.36 -27.61
CA LEU A 472 4.17 9.25 -26.68
C LEU A 472 2.93 9.51 -25.82
N PHE A 473 2.51 10.78 -25.73
CA PHE A 473 1.41 11.19 -24.89
C PHE A 473 0.08 11.17 -25.64
N PRO A 474 -0.91 10.38 -25.21
CA PRO A 474 -2.26 10.47 -25.77
C PRO A 474 -2.86 11.86 -25.48
N PRO A 475 -3.70 12.39 -26.40
CA PRO A 475 -4.29 13.72 -26.26
C PRO A 475 -5.08 13.84 -24.96
N VAL A 476 -5.05 15.03 -24.35
CA VAL A 476 -5.83 15.36 -23.17
C VAL A 476 -7.29 15.49 -23.58
N LYS A 477 -8.18 14.78 -22.91
CA LYS A 477 -9.62 14.90 -23.05
C LYS A 477 -10.19 15.41 -21.73
N GLU A 478 -10.66 16.64 -21.69
CA GLU A 478 -11.30 17.19 -20.50
C GLU A 478 -12.57 16.40 -20.16
N GLY A 479 -12.78 16.16 -18.87
CA GLY A 479 -13.94 15.38 -18.41
C GLY A 479 -13.90 13.89 -18.73
N ALA A 480 -12.74 13.33 -19.08
CA ALA A 480 -12.61 11.91 -19.38
C ALA A 480 -13.07 11.03 -18.21
N SER A 481 -13.86 10.00 -18.51
CA SER A 481 -14.28 8.99 -17.53
C SER A 481 -13.09 8.14 -17.05
N ASP A 482 -13.25 7.46 -15.92
CA ASP A 482 -12.19 6.56 -15.39
C ASP A 482 -11.81 5.46 -16.41
N ASN A 483 -12.76 4.98 -17.24
CA ASN A 483 -12.47 4.01 -18.31
C ASN A 483 -11.64 4.63 -19.45
N GLU A 484 -11.93 5.86 -19.84
CA GLU A 484 -11.16 6.58 -20.86
C GLU A 484 -9.75 6.90 -20.35
N LEU A 485 -9.60 7.29 -19.09
CA LEU A 485 -8.30 7.48 -18.45
C LEU A 485 -7.49 6.18 -18.38
N ALA A 486 -8.14 5.06 -18.07
CA ALA A 486 -7.48 3.75 -18.09
C ALA A 486 -7.01 3.37 -19.50
N ALA A 487 -7.81 3.63 -20.54
CA ALA A 487 -7.42 3.41 -21.94
C ALA A 487 -6.24 4.31 -22.36
N GLN A 488 -6.23 5.59 -21.95
CA GLN A 488 -5.10 6.51 -22.18
C GLN A 488 -3.82 6.01 -21.49
N LEU A 489 -3.92 5.48 -20.27
CA LEU A 489 -2.76 4.91 -19.58
C LEU A 489 -2.18 3.69 -20.31
N GLU A 490 -3.03 2.80 -20.83
CA GLU A 490 -2.56 1.64 -21.60
C GLU A 490 -1.93 2.08 -22.93
N ALA A 491 -2.50 3.09 -23.62
CA ALA A 491 -1.94 3.66 -24.83
C ALA A 491 -0.56 4.28 -24.55
N PHE A 492 -0.44 5.11 -23.52
CA PHE A 492 0.83 5.69 -23.08
C PHE A 492 1.87 4.60 -22.76
N ARG A 493 1.47 3.59 -21.98
CA ARG A 493 2.33 2.46 -21.64
C ARG A 493 2.84 1.75 -22.90
N ALA A 494 1.95 1.45 -23.86
CA ALA A 494 2.33 0.79 -25.12
C ALA A 494 3.30 1.64 -25.93
N SER A 495 3.07 2.95 -26.03
CA SER A 495 3.95 3.89 -26.73
C SER A 495 5.33 3.95 -26.09
N VAL A 496 5.43 4.03 -24.76
CA VAL A 496 6.71 3.98 -24.04
C VAL A 496 7.43 2.65 -24.26
N TRP A 497 6.70 1.51 -24.25
CA TRP A 497 7.32 0.22 -24.57
C TRP A 497 7.86 0.18 -26.00
N ALA A 498 7.10 0.67 -26.97
CA ALA A 498 7.53 0.72 -28.36
C ALA A 498 8.78 1.60 -28.58
N SER A 499 8.90 2.71 -27.84
CA SER A 499 10.08 3.59 -27.93
C SER A 499 11.37 3.00 -27.33
N LEU A 500 11.26 1.90 -26.58
CA LEU A 500 12.38 1.22 -25.92
C LEU A 500 12.78 -0.09 -26.61
N ALA A 501 12.02 -0.50 -27.63
CA ALA A 501 12.30 -1.71 -28.43
C ALA A 501 13.33 -1.44 -29.52
#